data_ce4a1b5b171df4d90033b76247a011d2
#
_entry.id   ce4a1b5b171df4d90033b76247a011d2
#
_cell.length_a   1.000
_cell.length_b   1.000
_cell.length_c   1.000
_cell.angle_alpha   90.00
_cell.angle_beta   90.00
_cell.angle_gamma   90.00
#
_symmetry.space_group_name_H-M   'P 1'
#
loop_
_entity.id
_entity.type
_entity.pdbx_description
1 polymer ?
#
loop_
_entity_poly.entity_id
_entity_poly.type
_entity_poly.pdbx_seq_one_letter_code
_entity_poly.pdbx_strand_id
1 'polypeptide(L)'
;MLSIHAPIIQKLDNLINNNKIPHIIFHGSSGSGKRYILNYFIQKIYNHNSTYINDYTMYVNCAHGKGIRFIRDELKFFAKTNIQKNKLNFFKSIVLFNADNLTIDAQSALRRCIETFSETTRFFIIIDSKNNLLKPILSRFCNIYIPFPSDDNNTIVNLHFHKKNIYKTHAFYTKRDTWLYSELQKSKNFKNIYGCVKTTEKLYKNSYSALDILVYIEKFYEYDNKYLYLVYFDKIRKEFRNEKLLIFCILYFTFMRKNLDIKNILSM
;
A
#
# COMPACT_ATOMS: atom_id res chain seq x y z
N MET A 1 -23.85 3.06 8.04
CA MET A 1 -22.96 3.27 6.87
C MET A 1 -22.06 4.43 7.21
N LEU A 2 -20.75 4.22 7.30
CA LEU A 2 -19.81 5.31 7.56
C LEU A 2 -19.94 6.36 6.45
N SER A 3 -20.21 7.61 6.77
CA SER A 3 -20.22 8.73 5.84
C SER A 3 -18.77 9.08 5.44
N ILE A 4 -18.18 8.22 4.61
CA ILE A 4 -16.76 8.27 4.29
C ILE A 4 -16.50 9.48 3.39
N HIS A 5 -15.83 10.51 3.94
CA HIS A 5 -15.28 11.64 3.19
C HIS A 5 -16.30 12.48 2.40
N ALA A 6 -17.51 12.69 2.94
CA ALA A 6 -18.54 13.51 2.30
C ALA A 6 -18.04 14.86 1.74
N PRO A 7 -17.18 15.64 2.45
CA PRO A 7 -16.68 16.92 1.91
C PRO A 7 -15.78 16.75 0.68
N ILE A 8 -15.03 15.63 0.61
CA ILE A 8 -14.16 15.35 -0.55
C ILE A 8 -14.99 14.92 -1.74
N ILE A 9 -16.01 14.09 -1.50
CA ILE A 9 -16.96 13.66 -2.53
C ILE A 9 -17.69 14.86 -3.13
N GLN A 10 -18.16 15.79 -2.31
CA GLN A 10 -18.81 17.02 -2.80
C GLN A 10 -17.87 17.87 -3.69
N LYS A 11 -16.60 18.00 -3.31
CA LYS A 11 -15.60 18.69 -4.15
C LYS A 11 -15.40 18.00 -5.50
N LEU A 12 -15.33 16.68 -5.52
CA LEU A 12 -15.21 15.90 -6.74
C LEU A 12 -16.47 16.01 -7.63
N ASP A 13 -17.65 16.00 -7.02
CA ASP A 13 -18.92 16.21 -7.72
C ASP A 13 -19.00 17.60 -8.38
N ASN A 14 -18.53 18.63 -7.70
CA ASN A 14 -18.45 19.98 -8.27
C ASN A 14 -17.51 20.03 -9.49
N LEU A 15 -16.39 19.28 -9.49
CA LEU A 15 -15.51 19.21 -10.66
C LEU A 15 -16.20 18.55 -11.86
N ILE A 16 -17.01 17.52 -11.62
CA ILE A 16 -17.80 16.87 -12.68
C ILE A 16 -18.86 17.83 -13.23
N ASN A 17 -19.65 18.45 -12.36
CA ASN A 17 -20.75 19.36 -12.74
C ASN A 17 -20.22 20.56 -13.55
N ASN A 18 -19.03 21.05 -13.22
CA ASN A 18 -18.39 22.13 -13.95
C ASN A 18 -17.65 21.70 -15.22
N ASN A 19 -17.67 20.42 -15.57
CA ASN A 19 -16.90 19.85 -16.71
C ASN A 19 -15.39 20.20 -16.70
N LYS A 20 -14.82 20.49 -15.53
CA LYS A 20 -13.41 20.86 -15.36
C LYS A 20 -12.68 19.85 -14.49
N ILE A 21 -12.39 18.70 -15.05
CA ILE A 21 -11.69 17.62 -14.34
C ILE A 21 -10.19 17.73 -14.62
N PRO A 22 -9.36 18.10 -13.61
CA PRO A 22 -7.90 18.13 -13.74
C PRO A 22 -7.28 16.75 -13.59
N HIS A 23 -5.97 16.66 -13.76
CA HIS A 23 -5.20 15.53 -13.23
C HIS A 23 -5.21 15.55 -11.70
N ILE A 24 -5.44 14.42 -11.04
CA ILE A 24 -5.61 14.37 -9.58
C ILE A 24 -4.67 13.35 -8.95
N ILE A 25 -4.01 13.74 -7.87
CA ILE A 25 -3.29 12.84 -6.98
C ILE A 25 -4.09 12.70 -5.68
N PHE A 26 -4.49 11.46 -5.37
CA PHE A 26 -5.04 11.08 -4.08
C PHE A 26 -3.93 10.55 -3.19
N HIS A 27 -3.62 11.24 -2.11
CA HIS A 27 -2.56 10.83 -1.19
C HIS A 27 -3.07 10.73 0.25
N GLY A 28 -2.44 9.89 1.06
CA GLY A 28 -2.80 9.64 2.46
C GLY A 28 -2.45 8.23 2.89
N SER A 29 -2.56 7.94 4.16
CA SER A 29 -2.16 6.66 4.72
C SER A 29 -2.91 5.47 4.13
N SER A 30 -2.29 4.28 4.15
CA SER A 30 -2.94 3.03 3.71
C SER A 30 -4.17 2.73 4.56
N GLY A 31 -5.29 2.37 3.92
CA GLY A 31 -6.57 2.16 4.62
C GLY A 31 -7.44 3.40 4.80
N SER A 32 -7.06 4.56 4.25
CA SER A 32 -7.87 5.79 4.31
C SER A 32 -9.05 5.84 3.34
N GLY A 33 -9.15 4.91 2.39
CA GLY A 33 -10.27 4.87 1.44
C GLY A 33 -10.00 5.48 0.06
N LYS A 34 -8.75 5.81 -0.28
CA LYS A 34 -8.35 6.42 -1.57
C LYS A 34 -8.94 5.70 -2.79
N ARG A 35 -8.85 4.36 -2.83
CA ARG A 35 -9.39 3.56 -3.95
C ARG A 35 -10.92 3.63 -4.04
N TYR A 36 -11.60 3.68 -2.91
CA TYR A 36 -13.06 3.80 -2.88
C TYR A 36 -13.51 5.13 -3.49
N ILE A 37 -12.90 6.23 -3.07
CA ILE A 37 -13.21 7.57 -3.56
C ILE A 37 -12.91 7.68 -5.06
N LEU A 38 -11.76 7.16 -5.52
CA LEU A 38 -11.42 7.17 -6.93
C LEU A 38 -12.41 6.34 -7.77
N ASN A 39 -12.77 5.14 -7.32
CA ASN A 39 -13.74 4.30 -8.04
C ASN A 39 -15.11 4.99 -8.14
N TYR A 40 -15.57 5.61 -7.06
CA TYR A 40 -16.80 6.41 -7.07
C TYR A 40 -16.71 7.54 -8.10
N PHE A 41 -15.58 8.26 -8.13
CA PHE A 41 -15.35 9.36 -9.06
C PHE A 41 -15.34 8.90 -10.52
N ILE A 42 -14.64 7.81 -10.84
CA ILE A 42 -14.62 7.20 -12.17
C ILE A 42 -16.02 6.74 -12.60
N GLN A 43 -16.78 6.07 -11.72
CA GLN A 43 -18.14 5.65 -12.00
C GLN A 43 -19.04 6.85 -12.35
N LYS A 44 -18.91 7.94 -11.61
CA LYS A 44 -19.67 9.17 -11.91
C LYS A 44 -19.26 9.84 -13.23
N ILE A 45 -17.97 9.92 -13.55
CA ILE A 45 -17.49 10.48 -14.82
C ILE A 45 -18.11 9.75 -16.01
N TYR A 46 -18.22 8.43 -15.96
CA TYR A 46 -18.75 7.60 -17.05
C TYR A 46 -20.20 7.16 -16.85
N ASN A 47 -20.97 7.90 -16.04
CA ASN A 47 -22.41 7.68 -15.79
C ASN A 47 -22.73 6.23 -15.38
N HIS A 48 -21.89 5.60 -14.56
CA HIS A 48 -22.03 4.21 -14.08
C HIS A 48 -22.10 3.15 -15.20
N ASN A 49 -21.71 3.50 -16.42
CA ASN A 49 -21.71 2.56 -17.54
C ASN A 49 -20.40 1.73 -17.56
N SER A 50 -20.51 0.43 -17.32
CA SER A 50 -19.37 -0.48 -17.24
C SER A 50 -18.61 -0.61 -18.57
N THR A 51 -19.30 -0.51 -19.73
CA THR A 51 -18.66 -0.58 -21.04
C THR A 51 -17.77 0.62 -21.25
N TYR A 52 -18.25 1.83 -20.98
CA TYR A 52 -17.43 3.05 -21.08
C TYR A 52 -16.27 3.03 -20.11
N ILE A 53 -16.44 2.56 -18.87
CA ILE A 53 -15.35 2.44 -17.91
C ILE A 53 -14.25 1.52 -18.44
N ASN A 54 -14.59 0.38 -19.03
CA ASN A 54 -13.63 -0.57 -19.57
C ASN A 54 -12.89 -0.02 -20.81
N ASP A 55 -13.59 0.69 -21.69
CA ASP A 55 -13.02 1.19 -22.94
C ASP A 55 -12.17 2.46 -22.74
N TYR A 56 -12.57 3.30 -21.78
CA TYR A 56 -11.96 4.62 -21.57
C TYR A 56 -11.06 4.70 -20.33
N THR A 57 -10.99 3.66 -19.51
CA THR A 57 -10.17 3.68 -18.30
C THR A 57 -9.11 2.59 -18.30
N MET A 58 -7.85 2.98 -18.14
CA MET A 58 -6.74 2.05 -17.97
C MET A 58 -6.31 2.06 -16.50
N TYR A 59 -6.35 0.89 -15.86
CA TYR A 59 -5.87 0.70 -14.49
C TYR A 59 -4.50 0.06 -14.47
N VAL A 60 -3.55 0.68 -13.78
CA VAL A 60 -2.16 0.23 -13.68
C VAL A 60 -1.72 0.17 -12.23
N ASN A 61 -1.17 -0.96 -11.83
CA ASN A 61 -0.51 -1.10 -10.54
C ASN A 61 1.01 -0.99 -10.69
N CYS A 62 1.61 0.02 -10.06
CA CYS A 62 3.06 0.28 -10.12
C CYS A 62 3.84 -0.43 -8.99
N ALA A 63 3.20 -1.21 -8.12
CA ALA A 63 3.85 -1.90 -6.99
C ALA A 63 4.97 -2.86 -7.42
N HIS A 64 4.92 -3.38 -8.65
CA HIS A 64 5.92 -4.32 -9.18
C HIS A 64 7.04 -3.63 -9.98
N GLY A 65 7.37 -2.39 -9.67
CA GLY A 65 8.49 -1.69 -10.31
C GLY A 65 8.30 -1.50 -11.81
N LYS A 66 7.12 -1.04 -12.24
CA LYS A 66 6.87 -0.71 -13.65
C LYS A 66 7.92 0.28 -14.15
N GLY A 67 8.73 -0.18 -15.09
CA GLY A 67 9.83 0.59 -15.63
C GLY A 67 9.42 1.59 -16.72
N ILE A 68 10.40 2.33 -17.22
CA ILE A 68 10.25 3.34 -18.26
C ILE A 68 9.62 2.79 -19.56
N ARG A 69 9.90 1.52 -19.92
CA ARG A 69 9.33 0.87 -21.11
C ARG A 69 7.81 0.79 -21.05
N PHE A 70 7.28 0.35 -19.91
CA PHE A 70 5.84 0.29 -19.70
C PHE A 70 5.16 1.66 -19.92
N ILE A 71 5.75 2.73 -19.38
CA ILE A 71 5.21 4.10 -19.54
C ILE A 71 5.25 4.53 -21.01
N ARG A 72 6.36 4.23 -21.72
CA ARG A 72 6.53 4.63 -23.13
C ARG A 72 5.63 3.85 -24.07
N ASP A 73 5.49 2.57 -23.87
CA ASP A 73 4.84 1.68 -24.81
C ASP A 73 3.34 1.53 -24.50
N GLU A 74 2.98 1.06 -23.33
CA GLU A 74 1.59 0.76 -23.02
C GLU A 74 0.77 2.02 -22.72
N LEU A 75 1.23 2.91 -21.83
CA LEU A 75 0.47 4.13 -21.51
C LEU A 75 0.35 5.07 -22.72
N LYS A 76 1.45 5.23 -23.47
CA LYS A 76 1.46 6.07 -24.65
C LYS A 76 0.58 5.49 -25.75
N PHE A 77 0.58 4.17 -25.95
CA PHE A 77 -0.32 3.51 -26.89
C PHE A 77 -1.77 3.73 -26.52
N PHE A 78 -2.15 3.48 -25.25
CA PHE A 78 -3.51 3.73 -24.78
C PHE A 78 -3.92 5.19 -24.94
N ALA A 79 -3.06 6.14 -24.60
CA ALA A 79 -3.36 7.57 -24.76
C ALA A 79 -3.53 8.01 -26.22
N LYS A 80 -2.76 7.39 -27.16
CA LYS A 80 -2.81 7.69 -28.59
C LYS A 80 -4.02 7.10 -29.32
N THR A 81 -4.53 5.93 -28.88
CA THR A 81 -5.66 5.31 -29.58
C THR A 81 -6.83 6.28 -29.66
N ASN A 82 -7.33 6.52 -30.85
CA ASN A 82 -8.44 7.44 -31.04
C ASN A 82 -9.72 6.85 -30.45
N ILE A 83 -10.40 7.66 -29.65
CA ILE A 83 -11.76 7.37 -29.22
C ILE A 83 -12.66 7.71 -30.41
N GLN A 84 -13.47 6.76 -30.86
CA GLN A 84 -14.58 7.13 -31.73
C GLN A 84 -15.38 8.22 -31.02
N LYS A 85 -15.48 9.40 -31.65
CA LYS A 85 -16.22 10.56 -31.13
C LYS A 85 -17.73 10.22 -31.06
N ASN A 86 -18.11 9.40 -30.12
CA ASN A 86 -19.51 9.30 -29.74
C ASN A 86 -19.90 10.66 -29.14
N LYS A 87 -21.17 11.04 -29.29
CA LYS A 87 -21.78 12.32 -28.89
C LYS A 87 -21.52 12.79 -27.45
N LEU A 88 -20.84 11.99 -26.64
CA LEU A 88 -20.44 12.27 -25.28
C LEU A 88 -18.93 12.63 -25.29
N ASN A 89 -18.62 13.86 -24.90
CA ASN A 89 -17.22 14.37 -24.79
C ASN A 89 -16.45 13.70 -23.64
N PHE A 90 -16.32 12.37 -23.68
CA PHE A 90 -15.51 11.64 -22.71
C PHE A 90 -14.02 11.76 -23.04
N PHE A 91 -13.22 12.00 -22.02
CA PHE A 91 -11.76 11.88 -22.09
C PHE A 91 -11.36 10.48 -21.60
N LYS A 92 -10.13 10.07 -21.90
CA LYS A 92 -9.55 8.85 -21.34
C LYS A 92 -9.08 9.05 -19.91
N SER A 93 -9.20 8.04 -19.08
CA SER A 93 -8.70 8.02 -17.72
C SER A 93 -7.58 7.01 -17.57
N ILE A 94 -6.42 7.44 -17.07
CA ILE A 94 -5.32 6.54 -16.68
C ILE A 94 -5.19 6.61 -15.17
N VAL A 95 -5.39 5.46 -14.53
CA VAL A 95 -5.35 5.30 -13.07
C VAL A 95 -4.08 4.56 -12.69
N LEU A 96 -3.21 5.22 -11.91
CA LEU A 96 -1.95 4.64 -11.43
C LEU A 96 -2.05 4.39 -9.93
N PHE A 97 -2.01 3.11 -9.53
CA PHE A 97 -1.92 2.71 -8.13
C PHE A 97 -0.46 2.55 -7.71
N ASN A 98 -0.14 2.93 -6.47
CA ASN A 98 1.18 2.79 -5.88
C ASN A 98 2.28 3.43 -6.75
N ALA A 99 2.01 4.61 -7.28
CA ALA A 99 2.93 5.33 -8.18
C ALA A 99 4.20 5.84 -7.47
N ASP A 100 4.24 5.83 -6.16
CA ASP A 100 5.41 6.04 -5.31
C ASP A 100 6.51 4.97 -5.50
N ASN A 101 6.18 3.82 -6.08
CA ASN A 101 7.16 2.78 -6.45
C ASN A 101 7.75 2.94 -7.86
N LEU A 102 7.38 3.98 -8.60
CA LEU A 102 7.95 4.26 -9.92
C LEU A 102 9.40 4.74 -9.79
N THR A 103 10.28 4.23 -10.65
CA THR A 103 11.66 4.71 -10.77
C THR A 103 11.69 6.17 -11.23
N ILE A 104 12.76 6.90 -10.96
CA ILE A 104 12.95 8.31 -11.36
C ILE A 104 12.80 8.46 -12.88
N ASP A 105 13.37 7.53 -13.66
CA ASP A 105 13.26 7.54 -15.12
C ASP A 105 11.83 7.30 -15.61
N ALA A 106 11.11 6.38 -14.95
CA ALA A 106 9.70 6.14 -15.25
C ALA A 106 8.83 7.37 -14.93
N GLN A 107 9.09 8.05 -13.82
CA GLN A 107 8.43 9.30 -13.49
C GLN A 107 8.72 10.42 -14.49
N SER A 108 9.96 10.53 -14.96
CA SER A 108 10.35 11.50 -16.01
C SER A 108 9.66 11.22 -17.35
N ALA A 109 9.51 9.94 -17.71
CA ALA A 109 8.75 9.55 -18.90
C ALA A 109 7.24 9.81 -18.73
N LEU A 110 6.69 9.55 -17.54
CA LEU A 110 5.30 9.84 -17.22
C LEU A 110 5.00 11.33 -17.34
N ARG A 111 5.88 12.19 -16.86
CA ARG A 111 5.77 13.65 -17.02
C ARG A 111 5.56 14.03 -18.48
N ARG A 112 6.40 13.52 -19.40
CA ARG A 112 6.27 13.79 -20.83
C ARG A 112 4.94 13.28 -21.41
N CYS A 113 4.50 12.11 -20.96
CA CYS A 113 3.22 11.53 -21.36
C CYS A 113 2.04 12.43 -20.93
N ILE A 114 2.06 12.94 -19.69
CA ILE A 114 1.06 13.86 -19.17
C ILE A 114 1.01 15.15 -19.99
N GLU A 115 2.16 15.75 -20.28
CA GLU A 115 2.25 16.98 -21.07
C GLU A 115 1.71 16.79 -22.50
N THR A 116 2.02 15.66 -23.14
CA THR A 116 1.61 15.40 -24.52
C THR A 116 0.11 15.10 -24.65
N PHE A 117 -0.50 14.45 -23.68
CA PHE A 117 -1.88 13.97 -23.77
C PHE A 117 -2.85 14.67 -22.81
N SER A 118 -2.47 15.82 -22.26
CA SER A 118 -3.29 16.57 -21.28
C SER A 118 -4.68 16.96 -21.78
N GLU A 119 -4.86 17.14 -23.09
CA GLU A 119 -6.15 17.52 -23.68
C GLU A 119 -7.13 16.36 -23.74
N THR A 120 -6.66 15.16 -24.10
CA THR A 120 -7.48 13.98 -24.38
C THR A 120 -7.55 12.98 -23.24
N THR A 121 -6.62 13.04 -22.29
CA THR A 121 -6.45 12.04 -21.22
C THR A 121 -6.31 12.71 -19.86
N ARG A 122 -6.96 12.15 -18.86
CA ARG A 122 -6.78 12.54 -17.43
C ARG A 122 -6.04 11.45 -16.68
N PHE A 123 -5.13 11.86 -15.84
CA PHE A 123 -4.31 10.98 -15.02
C PHE A 123 -4.78 11.08 -13.56
N PHE A 124 -5.06 9.94 -12.96
CA PHE A 124 -5.44 9.81 -11.56
C PHE A 124 -4.41 8.93 -10.86
N ILE A 125 -3.77 9.45 -9.83
CA ILE A 125 -2.66 8.79 -9.15
C ILE A 125 -3.06 8.53 -7.70
N ILE A 126 -2.81 7.30 -7.23
CA ILE A 126 -2.93 6.94 -5.82
C ILE A 126 -1.55 6.64 -5.24
N ILE A 127 -1.20 7.33 -4.17
CA ILE A 127 0.05 7.19 -3.43
C ILE A 127 -0.19 7.26 -1.93
N ASP A 128 0.72 6.75 -1.16
CA ASP A 128 0.70 6.90 0.30
C ASP A 128 1.41 8.19 0.71
N SER A 129 2.56 8.52 0.14
CA SER A 129 3.30 9.74 0.42
C SER A 129 3.68 10.51 -0.86
N LYS A 130 3.56 11.84 -0.82
CA LYS A 130 3.98 12.72 -1.92
C LYS A 130 5.50 12.81 -2.08
N ASN A 131 6.25 12.50 -1.03
CA ASN A 131 7.70 12.67 -1.01
C ASN A 131 8.44 11.82 -2.05
N ASN A 132 7.81 10.72 -2.49
CA ASN A 132 8.39 9.79 -3.46
C ASN A 132 8.14 10.21 -4.91
N LEU A 133 7.36 11.27 -5.14
CA LEU A 133 7.12 11.80 -6.48
C LEU A 133 7.96 13.05 -6.77
N LEU A 134 8.43 13.15 -8.00
CA LEU A 134 9.18 14.30 -8.46
C LEU A 134 8.33 15.58 -8.45
N LYS A 135 8.90 16.70 -7.99
CA LYS A 135 8.24 18.00 -7.95
C LYS A 135 7.59 18.41 -9.28
N PRO A 136 8.21 18.16 -10.47
CA PRO A 136 7.59 18.47 -11.76
C PRO A 136 6.30 17.70 -12.07
N ILE A 137 6.11 16.53 -11.46
CA ILE A 137 4.83 15.80 -11.55
C ILE A 137 3.82 16.45 -10.61
N LEU A 138 4.20 16.66 -9.35
CA LEU A 138 3.30 17.24 -8.35
C LEU A 138 2.71 18.59 -8.77
N SER A 139 3.48 19.41 -9.48
CA SER A 139 3.04 20.74 -9.94
C SER A 139 1.93 20.71 -11.02
N ARG A 140 1.72 19.57 -11.68
CA ARG A 140 0.73 19.39 -12.75
C ARG A 140 -0.58 18.76 -12.27
N PHE A 141 -0.63 18.39 -11.01
CA PHE A 141 -1.77 17.68 -10.43
C PHE A 141 -2.45 18.51 -9.34
N CYS A 142 -3.76 18.37 -9.28
CA CYS A 142 -4.53 18.75 -8.10
C CYS A 142 -4.29 17.68 -7.00
N ASN A 143 -3.69 18.12 -5.88
CA ASN A 143 -3.36 17.21 -4.78
C ASN A 143 -4.51 17.18 -3.77
N ILE A 144 -5.10 16.00 -3.58
CA ILE A 144 -6.19 15.77 -2.62
C ILE A 144 -5.70 14.84 -1.52
N TYR A 145 -5.62 15.36 -0.30
CA TYR A 145 -5.32 14.55 0.88
C TYR A 145 -6.57 13.80 1.35
N ILE A 146 -6.43 12.50 1.58
CA ILE A 146 -7.48 11.63 2.11
C ILE A 146 -7.11 11.21 3.52
N PRO A 147 -7.69 11.83 4.55
CA PRO A 147 -7.49 11.44 5.95
C PRO A 147 -8.12 10.07 6.23
N PHE A 148 -7.81 9.50 7.37
CA PHE A 148 -8.60 8.37 7.88
C PHE A 148 -10.03 8.83 8.18
N PRO A 149 -11.04 8.02 7.86
CA PRO A 149 -12.41 8.30 8.30
C PRO A 149 -12.51 8.20 9.83
N SER A 150 -13.36 9.02 10.40
CA SER A 150 -13.77 8.91 11.80
C SER A 150 -15.13 8.20 11.89
N ASP A 151 -15.30 7.42 12.93
CA ASP A 151 -16.57 6.83 13.31
C ASP A 151 -17.48 7.87 14.01
N ASP A 152 -18.75 7.55 14.21
CA ASP A 152 -19.73 8.40 14.91
C ASP A 152 -19.24 8.84 16.30
N ASN A 153 -18.34 8.07 16.91
CA ASN A 153 -17.65 8.35 18.18
C ASN A 153 -16.35 9.16 18.03
N ASN A 154 -16.08 9.76 16.87
CA ASN A 154 -14.83 10.46 16.54
C ASN A 154 -13.54 9.60 16.68
N THR A 155 -13.65 8.29 16.69
CA THR A 155 -12.48 7.42 16.64
C THR A 155 -11.97 7.24 15.22
N ILE A 156 -10.64 7.33 15.05
CA ILE A 156 -9.99 7.16 13.75
C ILE A 156 -10.06 5.69 13.33
N VAL A 157 -10.68 5.42 12.18
CA VAL A 157 -10.89 4.07 11.67
C VAL A 157 -10.02 3.80 10.44
N ASN A 158 -9.19 2.75 10.52
CA ASN A 158 -8.53 2.23 9.34
C ASN A 158 -9.47 1.25 8.61
N LEU A 159 -9.86 1.58 7.38
CA LEU A 159 -10.84 0.80 6.62
C LEU A 159 -10.39 -0.63 6.28
N HIS A 160 -9.09 -0.92 6.24
CA HIS A 160 -8.62 -2.29 6.06
C HIS A 160 -8.96 -3.16 7.28
N PHE A 161 -8.73 -2.65 8.49
CA PHE A 161 -9.08 -3.37 9.71
C PHE A 161 -10.58 -3.45 9.90
N HIS A 162 -11.30 -2.37 9.63
CA HIS A 162 -12.77 -2.36 9.71
C HIS A 162 -13.39 -3.40 8.77
N LYS A 163 -12.92 -3.48 7.52
CA LYS A 163 -13.36 -4.47 6.55
C LYS A 163 -13.05 -5.90 6.99
N LYS A 164 -11.86 -6.16 7.55
CA LYS A 164 -11.51 -7.46 8.13
C LYS A 164 -12.49 -7.88 9.23
N ASN A 165 -12.89 -6.96 10.10
CA ASN A 165 -13.81 -7.23 11.18
C ASN A 165 -15.23 -7.57 10.68
N ILE A 166 -15.73 -6.86 9.67
CA ILE A 166 -17.05 -7.10 9.06
C ILE A 166 -17.12 -8.50 8.43
N TYR A 167 -16.09 -8.93 7.72
CA TYR A 167 -16.09 -10.25 7.04
C TYR A 167 -15.79 -11.44 7.94
N LYS A 168 -15.84 -11.28 9.29
CA LYS A 168 -15.56 -12.34 10.28
C LYS A 168 -14.23 -13.09 10.07
N THR A 169 -13.33 -12.55 9.28
CA THR A 169 -11.96 -13.06 9.16
C THR A 169 -11.20 -12.92 10.47
N HIS A 170 -11.71 -12.12 11.38
CA HIS A 170 -11.18 -11.92 12.73
C HIS A 170 -11.03 -13.25 13.51
N ALA A 171 -12.00 -14.15 13.41
CA ALA A 171 -11.92 -15.45 14.10
C ALA A 171 -10.79 -16.35 13.57
N PHE A 172 -10.46 -16.26 12.30
CA PHE A 172 -9.32 -16.99 11.72
C PHE A 172 -7.99 -16.40 12.19
N TYR A 173 -7.87 -15.08 12.14
CA TYR A 173 -6.64 -14.39 12.59
C TYR A 173 -6.44 -14.54 14.09
N THR A 174 -7.48 -14.45 14.91
CA THR A 174 -7.36 -14.67 16.37
C THR A 174 -6.89 -16.09 16.70
N LYS A 175 -7.41 -17.12 16.04
CA LYS A 175 -6.93 -18.52 16.22
C LYS A 175 -5.47 -18.67 15.79
N ARG A 176 -5.09 -18.01 14.69
CA ARG A 176 -3.72 -18.01 14.18
C ARG A 176 -2.77 -17.31 15.16
N ASP A 177 -3.17 -16.13 15.66
CA ASP A 177 -2.39 -15.36 16.62
C ASP A 177 -2.26 -16.08 17.96
N THR A 178 -3.33 -16.66 18.49
CA THR A 178 -3.29 -17.44 19.74
C THR A 178 -2.37 -18.64 19.62
N TRP A 179 -2.38 -19.35 18.50
CA TRP A 179 -1.46 -20.44 18.26
C TRP A 179 -0.01 -19.97 18.21
N LEU A 180 0.29 -18.89 17.46
CA LEU A 180 1.62 -18.29 17.40
C LEU A 180 2.12 -17.90 18.80
N TYR A 181 1.28 -17.21 19.57
CA TYR A 181 1.62 -16.76 20.92
C TYR A 181 1.91 -17.94 21.85
N SER A 182 1.09 -18.97 21.79
CA SER A 182 1.31 -20.19 22.58
C SER A 182 2.63 -20.90 22.21
N GLU A 183 3.02 -20.88 20.93
CA GLU A 183 4.26 -21.50 20.48
C GLU A 183 5.50 -20.69 20.87
N LEU A 184 5.43 -19.36 20.79
CA LEU A 184 6.53 -18.46 21.18
C LEU A 184 6.75 -18.40 22.70
N GLN A 185 5.71 -18.62 23.50
CA GLN A 185 5.82 -18.66 24.97
C GLN A 185 6.43 -19.95 25.51
N LYS A 186 6.59 -21.00 24.69
CA LYS A 186 7.20 -22.24 25.15
C LYS A 186 8.72 -22.09 25.34
N SER A 187 9.16 -21.82 26.55
CA SER A 187 10.59 -21.64 26.89
C SER A 187 11.48 -22.81 26.45
N LYS A 188 10.94 -24.03 26.34
CA LYS A 188 11.65 -25.23 25.86
C LYS A 188 12.13 -25.09 24.41
N ASN A 189 11.45 -24.31 23.57
CA ASN A 189 11.77 -24.12 22.15
C ASN A 189 13.06 -23.30 21.96
N PHE A 190 13.46 -22.51 22.95
CA PHE A 190 14.57 -21.55 22.82
C PHE A 190 15.76 -21.84 23.77
N LYS A 191 15.82 -23.06 24.34
CA LYS A 191 16.96 -23.47 25.17
C LYS A 191 18.23 -23.69 24.36
N ASN A 192 18.10 -24.23 23.15
CA ASN A 192 19.20 -24.58 22.27
C ASN A 192 18.93 -24.04 20.84
N ILE A 193 20.00 -23.81 20.09
CA ILE A 193 19.92 -23.39 18.67
C ILE A 193 19.08 -24.35 17.84
N TYR A 194 19.19 -25.64 18.06
CA TYR A 194 18.39 -26.66 17.38
C TYR A 194 16.87 -26.46 17.60
N GLY A 195 16.46 -26.13 18.83
CA GLY A 195 15.07 -25.82 19.15
C GLY A 195 14.56 -24.57 18.42
N CYS A 196 15.41 -23.53 18.34
CA CYS A 196 15.11 -22.32 17.58
C CYS A 196 14.94 -22.60 16.08
N VAL A 197 15.83 -23.40 15.48
CA VAL A 197 15.72 -23.82 14.07
C VAL A 197 14.45 -24.62 13.82
N LYS A 198 14.13 -25.58 14.68
CA LYS A 198 12.91 -26.41 14.58
C LYS A 198 11.64 -25.55 14.68
N THR A 199 11.64 -24.57 15.59
CA THR A 199 10.52 -23.63 15.73
C THR A 199 10.37 -22.74 14.50
N THR A 200 11.49 -22.24 13.96
CA THR A 200 11.53 -21.50 12.69
C THR A 200 10.91 -22.29 11.54
N GLU A 201 11.29 -23.55 11.39
CA GLU A 201 10.73 -24.43 10.34
C GLU A 201 9.22 -24.64 10.51
N LYS A 202 8.77 -24.81 11.74
CA LYS A 202 7.37 -24.99 12.07
C LYS A 202 6.56 -23.74 11.74
N LEU A 203 7.06 -22.56 12.09
CA LEU A 203 6.44 -21.27 11.76
C LEU A 203 6.37 -21.06 10.25
N TYR A 204 7.49 -21.28 9.55
CA TYR A 204 7.54 -21.12 8.11
C TYR A 204 6.59 -22.07 7.36
N LYS A 205 6.53 -23.36 7.75
CA LYS A 205 5.59 -24.34 7.19
C LYS A 205 4.12 -23.95 7.40
N ASN A 206 3.82 -23.29 8.51
CA ASN A 206 2.48 -22.78 8.81
C ASN A 206 2.23 -21.36 8.21
N SER A 207 3.08 -20.94 7.27
CA SER A 207 2.96 -19.65 6.56
C SER A 207 2.95 -18.42 7.47
N TYR A 208 3.68 -18.45 8.58
CA TYR A 208 3.97 -17.25 9.37
C TYR A 208 5.15 -16.50 8.78
N SER A 209 5.06 -15.19 8.83
CA SER A 209 6.12 -14.28 8.42
C SER A 209 6.89 -13.72 9.61
N ALA A 210 8.04 -13.14 9.35
CA ALA A 210 8.80 -12.39 10.34
C ALA A 210 7.99 -11.19 10.90
N LEU A 211 7.11 -10.60 10.09
CA LEU A 211 6.22 -9.52 10.51
C LEU A 211 5.19 -9.98 11.57
N ASP A 212 4.70 -11.21 11.47
CA ASP A 212 3.78 -11.77 12.49
C ASP A 212 4.47 -11.88 13.85
N ILE A 213 5.78 -12.19 13.86
CA ILE A 213 6.60 -12.26 15.10
C ILE A 213 6.82 -10.84 15.66
N LEU A 214 7.01 -9.83 14.81
CA LEU A 214 7.13 -8.44 15.26
C LEU A 214 5.86 -7.96 15.96
N VAL A 215 4.69 -8.29 15.43
CA VAL A 215 3.41 -7.95 16.08
C VAL A 215 3.33 -8.58 17.49
N TYR A 216 3.85 -9.80 17.64
CA TYR A 216 3.97 -10.43 18.98
C TYR A 216 4.91 -9.64 19.88
N ILE A 217 6.10 -9.27 19.39
CA ILE A 217 7.09 -8.49 20.15
C ILE A 217 6.49 -7.13 20.56
N GLU A 218 5.81 -6.46 19.65
CA GLU A 218 5.13 -5.18 19.91
C GLU A 218 4.10 -5.27 21.05
N LYS A 219 3.44 -6.40 21.17
CA LYS A 219 2.37 -6.60 22.15
C LYS A 219 2.87 -7.01 23.54
N PHE A 220 3.95 -7.80 23.61
CA PHE A 220 4.35 -8.48 24.82
C PHE A 220 5.67 -7.98 25.44
N TYR A 221 6.44 -7.14 24.73
CA TYR A 221 7.69 -6.61 25.25
C TYR A 221 7.57 -5.14 25.67
N GLU A 222 8.30 -4.77 26.74
CA GLU A 222 8.36 -3.41 27.27
C GLU A 222 9.11 -2.44 26.34
N TYR A 223 8.90 -1.15 26.53
CA TYR A 223 9.27 -0.09 25.61
C TYR A 223 10.76 -0.13 25.17
N ASP A 224 11.69 -0.24 26.08
CA ASP A 224 13.14 -0.11 25.74
C ASP A 224 13.64 -1.24 24.85
N ASN A 225 13.29 -2.48 25.14
CA ASN A 225 13.71 -3.64 24.35
C ASN A 225 12.94 -3.74 23.03
N LYS A 226 11.69 -3.29 22.97
CA LYS A 226 10.83 -3.32 21.81
C LYS A 226 11.44 -2.56 20.63
N TYR A 227 11.87 -1.32 20.83
CA TYR A 227 12.46 -0.51 19.76
C TYR A 227 13.76 -1.10 19.23
N LEU A 228 14.53 -1.73 20.09
CA LEU A 228 15.76 -2.40 19.73
C LEU A 228 15.51 -3.57 18.78
N TYR A 229 14.47 -4.39 19.03
CA TYR A 229 14.07 -5.48 18.13
C TYR A 229 13.55 -4.96 16.78
N LEU A 230 12.82 -3.85 16.77
CA LEU A 230 12.33 -3.22 15.53
C LEU A 230 13.48 -2.67 14.67
N VAL A 231 14.45 -1.99 15.29
CA VAL A 231 15.64 -1.50 14.60
C VAL A 231 16.49 -2.64 14.06
N TYR A 232 16.67 -3.71 14.83
CA TYR A 232 17.34 -4.92 14.38
C TYR A 232 16.67 -5.51 13.15
N PHE A 233 15.36 -5.68 13.19
CA PHE A 233 14.60 -6.19 12.05
C PHE A 233 14.76 -5.34 10.80
N ASP A 234 14.65 -4.02 10.92
CA ASP A 234 14.78 -3.13 9.74
C ASP A 234 16.16 -3.23 9.08
N LYS A 235 17.21 -3.50 9.86
CA LYS A 235 18.56 -3.76 9.33
C LYS A 235 18.61 -5.09 8.59
N ILE A 236 18.21 -6.19 9.22
CA ILE A 236 18.40 -7.53 8.65
C ILE A 236 17.46 -7.81 7.46
N ARG A 237 16.25 -7.23 7.43
CA ARG A 237 15.32 -7.41 6.30
C ARG A 237 15.86 -6.84 4.98
N LYS A 238 16.80 -5.91 5.02
CA LYS A 238 17.46 -5.35 3.84
C LYS A 238 18.52 -6.28 3.27
N GLU A 239 19.10 -7.13 4.11
CA GLU A 239 20.16 -8.06 3.75
C GLU A 239 19.64 -9.44 3.36
N PHE A 240 18.64 -9.93 4.07
CA PHE A 240 18.10 -11.29 3.86
C PHE A 240 16.83 -11.27 3.01
N ARG A 241 16.90 -11.95 1.87
CA ARG A 241 15.72 -12.18 1.00
C ARG A 241 14.92 -13.43 1.39
N ASN A 242 15.52 -14.32 2.19
CA ASN A 242 14.91 -15.58 2.60
C ASN A 242 14.11 -15.38 3.89
N GLU A 243 12.79 -15.53 3.81
CA GLU A 243 11.88 -15.35 4.94
C GLU A 243 12.16 -16.31 6.10
N LYS A 244 12.52 -17.57 5.81
CA LYS A 244 12.88 -18.56 6.84
C LYS A 244 14.09 -18.11 7.65
N LEU A 245 15.09 -17.54 6.98
CA LEU A 245 16.28 -17.01 7.64
C LEU A 245 15.96 -15.76 8.47
N LEU A 246 15.12 -14.89 7.95
CA LEU A 246 14.60 -13.71 8.68
C LEU A 246 13.91 -14.11 9.98
N ILE A 247 12.99 -15.09 9.93
CA ILE A 247 12.31 -15.63 11.11
C ILE A 247 13.34 -16.17 12.11
N PHE A 248 14.32 -16.94 11.65
CA PHE A 248 15.36 -17.48 12.52
C PHE A 248 16.15 -16.38 13.21
N CYS A 249 16.62 -15.38 12.48
CA CYS A 249 17.40 -14.27 13.02
C CYS A 249 16.64 -13.49 14.09
N ILE A 250 15.35 -13.22 13.87
CA ILE A 250 14.53 -12.53 14.87
C ILE A 250 14.37 -13.38 16.13
N LEU A 251 14.02 -14.65 15.98
CA LEU A 251 13.83 -15.55 17.12
C LEU A 251 15.13 -15.73 17.92
N TYR A 252 16.25 -15.89 17.22
CA TYR A 252 17.56 -16.01 17.86
C TYR A 252 17.91 -14.73 18.63
N PHE A 253 17.72 -13.56 18.02
CA PHE A 253 18.01 -12.27 18.64
C PHE A 253 17.09 -12.00 19.85
N THR A 254 15.82 -12.36 19.75
CA THR A 254 14.82 -12.08 20.81
C THR A 254 14.97 -13.03 22.02
N PHE A 255 15.21 -14.31 21.78
CA PHE A 255 15.10 -15.32 22.82
C PHE A 255 16.43 -15.93 23.27
N MET A 256 17.46 -15.88 22.45
CA MET A 256 18.72 -16.59 22.74
C MET A 256 19.89 -15.66 22.99
N ARG A 257 19.89 -14.48 22.41
CA ARG A 257 21.02 -13.56 22.55
C ARG A 257 20.98 -12.83 23.88
N LYS A 258 22.05 -12.98 24.67
CA LYS A 258 22.18 -12.31 25.98
C LYS A 258 22.59 -10.84 25.88
N ASN A 259 23.38 -10.49 24.86
CA ASN A 259 23.84 -9.13 24.62
C ASN A 259 23.09 -8.51 23.45
N LEU A 260 22.31 -7.47 23.72
CA LEU A 260 21.44 -6.79 22.77
C LEU A 260 22.16 -5.65 22.00
N ASP A 261 23.50 -5.61 22.02
CA ASP A 261 24.27 -4.55 21.38
C ASP A 261 24.18 -4.64 19.84
N ILE A 262 23.64 -3.59 19.21
CA ILE A 262 23.38 -3.54 17.77
C ILE A 262 24.67 -3.32 16.95
N LYS A 263 25.74 -2.83 17.58
CA LYS A 263 27.01 -2.51 16.88
C LYS A 263 27.71 -3.72 16.26
N ASN A 264 27.49 -4.92 16.81
CA ASN A 264 28.17 -6.16 16.40
C ASN A 264 27.29 -7.11 15.55
N ILE A 265 26.25 -6.61 14.89
CA ILE A 265 25.31 -7.44 14.11
C ILE A 265 25.91 -7.90 12.78
N LEU A 266 26.86 -7.14 12.23
CA LEU A 266 27.49 -7.40 10.93
C LEU A 266 28.67 -8.37 10.98
N SER A 267 29.00 -8.95 12.13
CA SER A 267 30.14 -9.87 12.35
C SER A 267 29.70 -11.31 12.65
N MET A 268 28.56 -11.74 12.13
CA MET A 268 28.17 -13.15 12.13
C MET A 268 28.32 -13.77 10.76
#